data_7abc484f0ec2ae6fe2dd623ef8f47ce8
#
_entry.id   7abc484f0ec2ae6fe2dd623ef8f47ce8
#
_cell.length_a   1.000
_cell.length_b   1.000
_cell.length_c   1.000
_cell.angle_alpha   90.00
_cell.angle_beta   90.00
_cell.angle_gamma   90.00
#
_symmetry.space_group_name_H-M   'P 1'
#
loop_
_entity.id
_entity.type
_entity.pdbx_description
1 polymer ?
#
loop_
_entity_poly.entity_id
_entity_poly.type
_entity_poly.pdbx_seq_one_letter_code
_entity_poly.pdbx_strand_id
1 'polypeptide(L)'
;LVRQAQDGRQALRLKGDAQANLLTRILADDPHFGPYMAIPGKDNGFDIEGLAVDGQRLLLGLRGPVLRGWSALLEIAVEAHRDQLRLVPLDESGTLLRKHFLQLDGLGVRDLHFSGDDLYILAGPTMVLNGDIRVFKWPFARATISANREPVRFETVLTESVSLPHGHGTNR
;
A
#
# COMPACT_ATOMS: atom_id res chain seq x y z
N LEU A 1 9.11 -8.53 16.33
CA LEU A 1 10.06 -7.87 17.25
C LEU A 1 9.71 -6.39 17.33
N VAL A 2 9.06 -5.97 18.42
CA VAL A 2 8.79 -4.55 18.69
C VAL A 2 10.10 -3.94 19.19
N ARG A 3 10.73 -3.09 18.39
CA ARG A 3 11.82 -2.25 18.89
C ARG A 3 11.20 -1.10 19.68
N GLN A 4 11.48 -1.01 20.98
CA GLN A 4 11.27 0.23 21.72
C GLN A 4 12.19 1.28 21.11
N ALA A 5 11.64 2.41 20.70
CA ALA A 5 12.44 3.55 20.30
C ALA A 5 13.16 4.11 21.53
N GLN A 6 14.42 4.51 21.38
CA GLN A 6 15.25 5.07 22.46
C GLN A 6 14.73 6.41 23.01
N ASP A 7 13.75 7.02 22.33
CA ASP A 7 13.15 8.33 22.66
C ASP A 7 11.81 8.23 23.41
N GLY A 8 11.48 7.07 23.96
CA GLY A 8 10.25 6.85 24.71
C GLY A 8 8.99 6.66 23.85
N ARG A 9 9.12 6.65 22.51
CA ARG A 9 8.01 6.33 21.60
C ARG A 9 7.74 4.84 21.62
N GLN A 10 6.48 4.46 21.67
CA GLN A 10 6.05 3.05 21.63
C GLN A 10 5.49 2.72 20.24
N ALA A 11 5.94 1.60 19.67
CA ALA A 11 5.32 1.07 18.46
C ALA A 11 3.97 0.44 18.80
N LEU A 12 2.90 0.90 18.16
CA LEU A 12 1.56 0.36 18.32
C LEU A 12 1.26 -0.66 17.22
N ARG A 13 0.42 -1.65 17.54
CA ARG A 13 -0.05 -2.67 16.60
C ARG A 13 -1.56 -2.55 16.41
N LEU A 14 -2.07 -2.97 15.26
CA LEU A 14 -3.50 -3.18 15.09
C LEU A 14 -3.99 -4.21 16.11
N LYS A 15 -5.15 -3.92 16.71
CA LYS A 15 -5.80 -4.82 17.69
C LYS A 15 -5.98 -6.21 17.09
N GLY A 16 -5.50 -7.22 17.80
CA GLY A 16 -5.45 -8.62 17.36
C GLY A 16 -4.01 -9.09 17.10
N ASP A 17 -3.87 -10.25 16.49
CA ASP A 17 -2.59 -10.78 16.03
C ASP A 17 -2.40 -10.60 14.50
N ALA A 18 -1.29 -11.10 13.96
CA ALA A 18 -0.97 -10.97 12.55
C ALA A 18 -1.97 -11.70 11.63
N GLN A 19 -2.60 -12.76 12.11
CA GLN A 19 -3.54 -13.59 11.35
C GLN A 19 -5.01 -13.23 11.63
N ALA A 20 -5.31 -12.62 12.77
CA ALA A 20 -6.67 -12.44 13.27
C ALA A 20 -7.03 -10.98 13.62
N ASN A 21 -6.36 -9.99 13.05
CA ASN A 21 -6.79 -8.60 13.19
C ASN A 21 -7.92 -8.27 12.20
N LEU A 22 -8.60 -7.14 12.45
CA LEU A 22 -9.76 -6.76 11.62
C LEU A 22 -9.39 -6.55 10.14
N LEU A 23 -8.21 -5.96 9.87
CA LEU A 23 -7.75 -5.71 8.49
C LEU A 23 -7.54 -7.03 7.73
N THR A 24 -6.88 -8.02 8.36
CA THR A 24 -6.65 -9.32 7.71
C THR A 24 -7.95 -10.06 7.42
N ARG A 25 -8.97 -9.92 8.27
CA ARG A 25 -10.31 -10.48 8.00
C ARG A 25 -11.00 -9.79 6.83
N ILE A 26 -11.02 -8.45 6.80
CA ILE A 26 -11.58 -7.68 5.68
C ILE A 26 -10.91 -8.08 4.36
N LEU A 27 -9.58 -8.25 4.36
CA LEU A 27 -8.82 -8.62 3.17
C LEU A 27 -9.05 -10.08 2.75
N ALA A 28 -9.23 -11.00 3.70
CA ALA A 28 -9.53 -12.39 3.40
C ALA A 28 -10.89 -12.56 2.71
N ASP A 29 -11.87 -11.73 3.07
CA ASP A 29 -13.20 -11.71 2.48
C ASP A 29 -13.29 -10.82 1.23
N ASP A 30 -12.24 -10.08 0.89
CA ASP A 30 -12.23 -9.18 -0.26
C ASP A 30 -12.12 -9.95 -1.58
N PRO A 31 -13.00 -9.69 -2.58
CA PRO A 31 -13.01 -10.44 -3.84
C PRO A 31 -11.76 -10.25 -4.70
N HIS A 32 -11.01 -9.14 -4.52
CA HIS A 32 -9.78 -8.88 -5.27
C HIS A 32 -8.56 -9.49 -4.60
N PHE A 33 -8.50 -9.52 -3.26
CA PHE A 33 -7.27 -9.86 -2.52
C PHE A 33 -7.37 -11.18 -1.76
N GLY A 34 -8.55 -11.60 -1.33
CA GLY A 34 -8.75 -12.85 -0.58
C GLY A 34 -8.09 -14.07 -1.23
N PRO A 35 -8.26 -14.31 -2.53
CA PRO A 35 -7.62 -15.44 -3.23
C PRO A 35 -6.08 -15.44 -3.18
N TYR A 36 -5.47 -14.28 -2.93
CA TYR A 36 -4.01 -14.12 -2.95
C TYR A 36 -3.37 -14.15 -1.57
N MET A 37 -4.17 -14.13 -0.49
CA MET A 37 -3.68 -14.09 0.89
C MET A 37 -2.83 -15.30 1.29
N ALA A 38 -3.07 -16.45 0.66
CA ALA A 38 -2.32 -17.69 0.90
C ALA A 38 -1.17 -17.93 -0.10
N ILE A 39 -1.04 -17.08 -1.13
CA ILE A 39 0.00 -17.20 -2.14
C ILE A 39 1.27 -16.50 -1.62
N PRO A 40 2.47 -17.09 -1.77
CA PRO A 40 3.72 -16.42 -1.41
C PRO A 40 3.89 -15.08 -2.15
N GLY A 41 4.35 -14.03 -1.45
CA GLY A 41 4.50 -12.70 -2.04
C GLY A 41 5.36 -12.68 -3.31
N LYS A 42 6.39 -13.53 -3.38
CA LYS A 42 7.26 -13.66 -4.56
C LYS A 42 6.59 -14.30 -5.78
N ASP A 43 5.42 -14.89 -5.60
CA ASP A 43 4.62 -15.53 -6.65
C ASP A 43 3.38 -14.70 -6.98
N ASN A 44 3.50 -13.38 -6.91
CA ASN A 44 2.41 -12.42 -7.06
C ASN A 44 1.31 -12.57 -5.99
N GLY A 45 1.65 -13.10 -4.81
CA GLY A 45 0.78 -13.18 -3.66
C GLY A 45 0.60 -11.84 -2.96
N PHE A 46 -0.21 -11.84 -1.90
CA PHE A 46 -0.47 -10.62 -1.12
C PHE A 46 0.77 -10.20 -0.32
N ASP A 47 1.31 -9.03 -0.65
CA ASP A 47 2.53 -8.50 -0.05
C ASP A 47 2.47 -6.96 0.01
N ILE A 48 2.64 -6.38 1.21
CA ILE A 48 2.64 -4.94 1.45
C ILE A 48 4.09 -4.48 1.60
N GLU A 49 4.55 -3.60 0.71
CA GLU A 49 5.90 -3.02 0.79
C GLU A 49 5.90 -1.49 0.91
N GLY A 50 4.84 -0.80 0.46
CA GLY A 50 4.73 0.65 0.54
C GLY A 50 3.87 1.13 1.71
N LEU A 51 4.26 2.23 2.34
CA LEU A 51 3.46 2.92 3.36
C LEU A 51 3.59 4.43 3.23
N ALA A 52 2.46 5.12 3.06
CA ALA A 52 2.38 6.57 3.22
C ALA A 52 1.32 6.93 4.26
N VAL A 53 1.60 7.99 5.01
CA VAL A 53 0.76 8.45 6.12
C VAL A 53 0.26 9.87 5.85
N ASP A 54 -1.04 10.09 6.05
CA ASP A 54 -1.69 11.39 5.97
C ASP A 54 -2.66 11.56 7.14
N GLY A 55 -2.16 12.12 8.24
CA GLY A 55 -2.90 12.19 9.49
C GLY A 55 -3.22 10.79 10.03
N GLN A 56 -4.51 10.46 10.14
CA GLN A 56 -4.98 9.13 10.54
C GLN A 56 -5.11 8.15 9.37
N ARG A 57 -4.98 8.62 8.13
CA ARG A 57 -5.04 7.78 6.94
C ARG A 57 -3.71 7.14 6.65
N LEU A 58 -3.76 5.88 6.30
CA LEU A 58 -2.63 5.10 5.82
C LEU A 58 -2.93 4.61 4.40
N LEU A 59 -1.96 4.79 3.50
CA LEU A 59 -1.93 4.14 2.21
C LEU A 59 -0.94 3.01 2.27
N LEU A 60 -1.42 1.78 2.08
CA LEU A 60 -0.60 0.57 2.04
C LEU A 60 -0.42 0.18 0.59
N GLY A 61 0.82 0.24 0.10
CA GLY A 61 1.16 -0.12 -1.27
C GLY A 61 1.42 -1.61 -1.41
N LEU A 62 0.73 -2.25 -2.35
CA LEU A 62 0.90 -3.67 -2.60
C LEU A 62 2.01 -3.90 -3.64
N ARG A 63 3.03 -4.67 -3.26
CA ARG A 63 3.94 -5.28 -4.22
C ARG A 63 3.22 -6.31 -5.07
N GLY A 64 2.36 -7.09 -4.47
CA GLY A 64 1.48 -8.06 -5.08
C GLY A 64 0.16 -8.17 -4.32
N PRO A 65 -0.91 -8.68 -4.96
CA PRO A 65 -0.97 -9.05 -6.36
C PRO A 65 -1.09 -7.83 -7.30
N VAL A 66 -0.51 -7.95 -8.48
CA VAL A 66 -0.84 -7.08 -9.62
C VAL A 66 -1.93 -7.79 -10.42
N LEU A 67 -3.09 -7.16 -10.54
CA LEU A 67 -4.29 -7.74 -11.10
C LEU A 67 -4.52 -7.23 -12.53
N ARG A 68 -4.26 -8.06 -13.54
CA ARG A 68 -4.40 -7.70 -14.96
C ARG A 68 -3.65 -6.39 -15.32
N GLY A 69 -2.46 -6.20 -14.74
CA GLY A 69 -1.64 -5.01 -14.95
C GLY A 69 -1.94 -3.85 -14.01
N TRP A 70 -2.94 -3.97 -13.13
CA TRP A 70 -3.27 -2.97 -12.12
C TRP A 70 -2.61 -3.28 -10.78
N SER A 71 -1.84 -2.36 -10.28
CA SER A 71 -1.29 -2.38 -8.92
C SER A 71 -2.28 -1.75 -7.96
N ALA A 72 -2.17 -2.02 -6.67
CA ALA A 72 -3.13 -1.51 -5.71
C ALA A 72 -2.51 -0.76 -4.54
N LEU A 73 -3.21 0.30 -4.12
CA LEU A 73 -3.09 0.89 -2.79
C LEU A 73 -4.35 0.58 -1.99
N LEU A 74 -4.17 0.25 -0.72
CA LEU A 74 -5.24 0.12 0.24
C LEU A 74 -5.26 1.38 1.11
N GLU A 75 -6.38 2.07 1.13
CA GLU A 75 -6.62 3.21 2.03
C GLU A 75 -7.39 2.71 3.24
N ILE A 76 -6.82 2.92 4.43
CA ILE A 76 -7.44 2.67 5.73
C ILE A 76 -7.26 3.89 6.62
N ALA A 77 -8.03 4.00 7.68
CA ALA A 77 -7.78 4.96 8.75
C ALA A 77 -7.59 4.24 10.07
N VAL A 78 -6.69 4.78 10.90
CA VAL A 78 -6.37 4.22 12.21
C VAL A 78 -6.37 5.30 13.28
N GLU A 79 -6.72 4.90 14.49
CA GLU A 79 -6.55 5.73 15.69
C GLU A 79 -5.78 4.96 16.77
N ALA A 80 -5.03 5.68 17.58
CA ALA A 80 -4.39 5.12 18.77
C ALA A 80 -5.44 4.98 19.88
N HIS A 81 -5.55 3.78 20.45
CA HIS A 81 -6.38 3.52 21.60
C HIS A 81 -5.59 2.72 22.64
N ARG A 82 -5.20 3.38 23.75
CA ARG A 82 -4.29 2.81 24.76
C ARG A 82 -2.95 2.40 24.11
N ASP A 83 -2.66 1.11 24.11
CA ASP A 83 -1.43 0.47 23.60
C ASP A 83 -1.59 -0.16 22.22
N GLN A 84 -2.70 0.10 21.51
CA GLN A 84 -3.05 -0.53 20.24
C GLN A 84 -3.55 0.50 19.22
N LEU A 85 -3.48 0.14 17.94
CA LEU A 85 -4.19 0.83 16.86
C LEU A 85 -5.53 0.14 16.62
N ARG A 86 -6.53 0.94 16.27
CA ARG A 86 -7.83 0.45 15.78
C ARG A 86 -8.11 1.01 14.40
N LEU A 87 -8.70 0.19 13.54
CA LEU A 87 -9.31 0.70 12.33
C LEU A 87 -10.51 1.55 12.69
N VAL A 88 -10.60 2.72 12.05
CA VAL A 88 -11.75 3.61 12.16
C VAL A 88 -12.34 3.87 10.77
N PRO A 89 -13.62 4.21 10.66
CA PRO A 89 -14.24 4.52 9.38
C PRO A 89 -13.54 5.67 8.65
N LEU A 90 -13.40 5.52 7.34
CA LEU A 90 -12.89 6.54 6.42
C LEU A 90 -13.93 7.64 6.16
N ASP A 91 -15.21 7.33 6.39
CA ASP A 91 -16.34 8.21 6.17
C ASP A 91 -17.55 7.84 7.05
N GLU A 92 -18.62 8.63 6.92
CA GLU A 92 -19.88 8.45 7.67
C GLU A 92 -20.63 7.15 7.31
N SER A 93 -20.33 6.54 6.16
CA SER A 93 -20.95 5.27 5.75
C SER A 93 -20.38 4.05 6.49
N GLY A 94 -19.30 4.25 7.26
CA GLY A 94 -18.64 3.17 7.99
C GLY A 94 -17.59 2.40 7.15
N THR A 95 -17.19 2.92 6.00
CA THR A 95 -16.19 2.30 5.12
C THR A 95 -14.84 2.18 5.83
N LEU A 96 -14.32 0.97 6.00
CA LEU A 96 -13.03 0.70 6.67
C LEU A 96 -11.86 0.51 5.70
N LEU A 97 -12.15 0.23 4.43
CA LEU A 97 -11.16 -0.04 3.40
C LEU A 97 -11.62 0.55 2.06
N ARG A 98 -10.74 1.29 1.40
CA ARG A 98 -10.87 1.65 -0.01
C ARG A 98 -9.69 1.14 -0.79
N LYS A 99 -9.92 0.91 -2.08
CA LYS A 99 -8.92 0.37 -3.00
C LYS A 99 -8.71 1.33 -4.15
N HIS A 100 -7.47 1.74 -4.36
CA HIS A 100 -7.05 2.53 -5.51
C HIS A 100 -6.20 1.63 -6.41
N PHE A 101 -6.71 1.33 -7.60
CA PHE A 101 -5.98 0.59 -8.62
C PHE A 101 -5.21 1.55 -9.51
N LEU A 102 -3.89 1.32 -9.64
CA LEU A 102 -2.94 2.21 -10.28
C LEU A 102 -2.38 1.57 -11.54
N GLN A 103 -2.25 2.39 -12.59
CA GLN A 103 -1.57 1.98 -13.81
C GLN A 103 -0.06 2.24 -13.66
N LEU A 104 0.68 1.20 -13.29
CA LEU A 104 2.14 1.21 -13.08
C LEU A 104 2.87 0.26 -14.05
N ASP A 105 2.34 0.09 -15.26
CA ASP A 105 2.89 -0.80 -16.29
C ASP A 105 3.11 -2.25 -15.82
N GLY A 106 2.24 -2.74 -14.94
CA GLY A 106 2.33 -4.08 -14.38
C GLY A 106 3.35 -4.25 -13.25
N LEU A 107 3.98 -3.16 -12.81
CA LEU A 107 4.89 -3.17 -11.67
C LEU A 107 4.11 -3.12 -10.36
N GLY A 108 4.64 -3.75 -9.30
CA GLY A 108 4.11 -3.66 -7.94
C GLY A 108 4.69 -2.47 -7.17
N VAL A 109 3.95 -2.00 -6.17
CA VAL A 109 4.42 -0.90 -5.31
C VAL A 109 5.53 -1.40 -4.37
N ARG A 110 6.63 -0.64 -4.30
CA ARG A 110 7.78 -0.92 -3.43
C ARG A 110 7.89 0.08 -2.27
N ASP A 111 7.53 1.33 -2.53
CA ASP A 111 7.52 2.38 -1.52
C ASP A 111 6.59 3.50 -1.92
N LEU A 112 6.18 4.32 -0.95
CA LEU A 112 5.26 5.45 -1.11
C LEU A 112 5.79 6.67 -0.36
N HIS A 113 5.76 7.84 -0.99
CA HIS A 113 6.16 9.08 -0.35
C HIS A 113 5.27 10.25 -0.78
N PHE A 114 4.63 10.93 0.18
CA PHE A 114 3.97 12.20 -0.08
C PHE A 114 4.99 13.34 -0.13
N SER A 115 4.94 14.15 -1.19
CA SER A 115 5.63 15.42 -1.29
C SER A 115 4.61 16.52 -1.64
N GLY A 116 4.29 17.35 -0.68
CA GLY A 116 3.14 18.25 -0.80
C GLY A 116 1.85 17.49 -1.02
N ASP A 117 1.10 17.85 -2.06
CA ASP A 117 -0.16 17.18 -2.42
C ASP A 117 0.02 15.96 -3.32
N ASP A 118 1.22 15.74 -3.84
CA ASP A 118 1.53 14.66 -4.77
C ASP A 118 2.01 13.41 -4.02
N LEU A 119 1.68 12.23 -4.57
CA LEU A 119 2.20 10.94 -4.09
C LEU A 119 3.22 10.40 -5.09
N TYR A 120 4.44 10.16 -4.61
CA TYR A 120 5.48 9.45 -5.36
C TYR A 120 5.45 7.97 -5.01
N ILE A 121 5.55 7.13 -6.03
CA ILE A 121 5.39 5.69 -5.95
C ILE A 121 6.64 5.05 -6.55
N LEU A 122 7.44 4.39 -5.73
CA LEU A 122 8.49 3.50 -6.21
C LEU A 122 7.84 2.18 -6.61
N ALA A 123 8.04 1.76 -7.85
CA ALA A 123 7.46 0.54 -8.41
C ALA A 123 8.53 -0.37 -8.99
N GLY A 124 8.32 -1.68 -8.90
CA GLY A 124 9.24 -2.69 -9.39
C GLY A 124 8.56 -4.05 -9.59
N PRO A 125 9.29 -5.07 -10.04
CA PRO A 125 8.74 -6.39 -10.33
C PRO A 125 8.05 -7.03 -9.12
N THR A 126 6.93 -7.71 -9.35
CA THR A 126 6.19 -8.46 -8.31
C THR A 126 6.85 -9.79 -7.97
N MET A 127 7.45 -10.43 -8.95
CA MET A 127 8.15 -11.72 -8.81
C MET A 127 9.67 -11.55 -8.71
N VAL A 128 10.40 -12.64 -8.45
CA VAL A 128 11.87 -12.66 -8.41
C VAL A 128 12.43 -12.61 -9.84
N LEU A 129 12.02 -11.61 -10.60
CA LEU A 129 12.54 -11.36 -11.95
C LEU A 129 13.33 -10.06 -11.93
N ASN A 130 14.43 -10.05 -12.68
CA ASN A 130 15.12 -8.81 -12.99
C ASN A 130 14.15 -7.95 -13.84
N GLY A 131 13.88 -6.74 -13.38
CA GLY A 131 12.98 -5.84 -14.07
C GLY A 131 13.26 -4.40 -13.68
N ASP A 132 12.69 -3.48 -14.43
CA ASP A 132 12.87 -2.06 -14.22
C ASP A 132 12.30 -1.63 -12.87
N ILE A 133 12.99 -0.72 -12.22
CA ILE A 133 12.48 0.03 -11.07
C ILE A 133 12.17 1.43 -11.57
N ARG A 134 10.95 1.89 -11.31
CA ARG A 134 10.47 3.19 -11.79
C ARG A 134 9.84 3.98 -10.66
N VAL A 135 9.91 5.30 -10.77
CA VAL A 135 9.18 6.21 -9.89
C VAL A 135 8.04 6.83 -10.69
N PHE A 136 6.83 6.65 -10.18
CA PHE A 136 5.64 7.29 -10.70
C PHE A 136 5.22 8.44 -9.79
N LYS A 137 4.59 9.44 -10.37
CA LYS A 137 3.99 10.56 -9.66
C LYS A 137 2.48 10.52 -9.87
N TRP A 138 1.73 10.53 -8.77
CA TRP A 138 0.29 10.77 -8.77
C TRP A 138 0.04 12.21 -8.32
N PRO A 139 -0.22 13.13 -9.27
CA PRO A 139 -0.44 14.52 -8.95
C PRO A 139 -1.74 14.73 -8.18
N PHE A 140 -1.71 15.65 -7.21
CA PHE A 140 -2.87 15.99 -6.35
C PHE A 140 -3.50 14.78 -5.64
N ALA A 141 -2.71 13.76 -5.33
CA ALA A 141 -3.20 12.53 -4.71
C ALA A 141 -3.94 12.78 -3.39
N ARG A 142 -3.45 13.70 -2.53
CA ARG A 142 -4.11 14.04 -1.26
C ARG A 142 -5.54 14.53 -1.48
N ALA A 143 -5.73 15.48 -2.38
CA ALA A 143 -7.05 16.02 -2.69
C ALA A 143 -7.96 14.95 -3.30
N THR A 144 -7.43 14.16 -4.24
CA THR A 144 -8.15 13.07 -4.90
C THR A 144 -8.63 12.02 -3.89
N ILE A 145 -7.74 11.55 -3.00
CA ILE A 145 -8.05 10.57 -1.96
C ILE A 145 -9.05 11.14 -0.95
N SER A 146 -8.84 12.37 -0.51
CA SER A 146 -9.74 13.02 0.46
C SER A 146 -11.15 13.25 -0.08
N ALA A 147 -11.30 13.52 -1.37
CA ALA A 147 -12.58 13.69 -2.04
C ALA A 147 -13.26 12.36 -2.42
N ASN A 148 -12.51 11.26 -2.46
CA ASN A 148 -13.02 9.96 -2.89
C ASN A 148 -14.04 9.39 -1.89
N ARG A 149 -15.14 8.86 -2.41
CA ARG A 149 -16.18 8.15 -1.64
C ARG A 149 -16.41 6.74 -2.17
N GLU A 150 -15.82 6.40 -3.32
CA GLU A 150 -15.98 5.09 -3.93
C GLU A 150 -15.11 4.04 -3.23
N PRO A 151 -15.62 2.85 -2.97
CA PRO A 151 -14.85 1.77 -2.33
C PRO A 151 -13.75 1.22 -3.23
N VAL A 152 -13.89 1.37 -4.54
CA VAL A 152 -12.92 0.95 -5.57
C VAL A 152 -12.76 2.07 -6.57
N ARG A 153 -11.54 2.49 -6.84
CA ARG A 153 -11.21 3.53 -7.81
C ARG A 153 -10.05 3.10 -8.70
N PHE A 154 -10.11 3.46 -9.98
CA PHE A 154 -9.05 3.24 -10.96
C PHE A 154 -8.40 4.57 -11.32
N GLU A 155 -7.08 4.66 -11.10
CA GLU A 155 -6.30 5.87 -11.33
C GLU A 155 -5.39 5.69 -12.54
N THR A 156 -5.61 6.53 -13.53
CA THR A 156 -4.85 6.53 -14.79
C THR A 156 -4.00 7.79 -14.98
N VAL A 157 -4.12 8.77 -14.09
CA VAL A 157 -3.44 10.08 -14.17
C VAL A 157 -2.07 10.02 -13.49
N LEU A 158 -1.34 8.93 -13.70
CA LEU A 158 0.01 8.78 -13.19
C LEU A 158 1.01 9.10 -14.30
N THR A 159 2.06 9.84 -13.94
CA THR A 159 3.16 10.12 -14.84
C THR A 159 4.42 9.41 -14.37
N GLU A 160 5.12 8.72 -15.28
CA GLU A 160 6.46 8.23 -14.97
C GLU A 160 7.39 9.41 -14.73
N SER A 161 8.05 9.44 -13.58
CA SER A 161 8.94 10.52 -13.19
C SER A 161 10.39 10.18 -13.52
N VAL A 162 10.83 8.96 -13.21
CA VAL A 162 12.20 8.49 -13.41
C VAL A 162 12.22 6.98 -13.60
N SER A 163 12.97 6.50 -14.57
CA SER A 163 13.39 5.10 -14.67
C SER A 163 14.76 4.95 -14.04
N LEU A 164 14.87 4.10 -13.03
CA LEU A 164 16.13 3.83 -12.35
C LEU A 164 16.84 2.66 -13.03
N PRO A 165 18.09 2.81 -13.46
CA PRO A 165 18.83 1.70 -14.06
C PRO A 165 19.01 0.58 -13.03
N HIS A 166 18.63 -0.63 -13.38
CA HIS A 166 18.90 -1.80 -12.58
C HIS A 166 20.40 -2.09 -12.64
N GLY A 167 21.11 -1.89 -11.54
CA GLY A 167 22.52 -2.24 -11.46
C GLY A 167 22.68 -3.75 -11.58
N HIS A 168 23.13 -4.23 -12.72
CA HIS A 168 23.74 -5.56 -12.80
C HIS A 168 25.00 -5.49 -11.94
N GLY A 169 24.95 -6.07 -10.73
CA GLY A 169 26.16 -6.32 -9.97
C GLY A 169 27.07 -7.23 -10.80
N THR A 170 28.01 -6.64 -11.49
CA THR A 170 29.16 -7.40 -12.02
C THR A 170 29.93 -7.88 -10.81
N ASN A 171 29.69 -9.13 -10.40
CA ASN A 171 30.62 -9.84 -9.53
C ASN A 171 31.96 -9.86 -10.25
N ARG A 172 32.92 -9.08 -9.76
CA ARG A 172 34.34 -9.29 -9.97
C ARG A 172 34.90 -9.98 -8.76
#